data_66350b6c98cba5e5db9e04a1c3a0f570
#
_entry.id   66350b6c98cba5e5db9e04a1c3a0f570
#
_cell.length_a   1.000
_cell.length_b   1.000
_cell.length_c   1.000
_cell.angle_alpha   90.00
_cell.angle_beta   90.00
_cell.angle_gamma   90.00
#
_symmetry.space_group_name_H-M   'P 1'
#
loop_
_entity.id
_entity.type
_entity.pdbx_description
1 polymer ?
#
loop_
_entity_poly.entity_id
_entity_poly.type
_entity_poly.pdbx_seq_one_letter_code
_entity_poly.pdbx_strand_id
1 'polypeptide(L)'
;MSPDAHPRLMLFPLGGRKMNEMTTREFPRITDAGLADLRSRIGVPITDTLEPYCHEASRDCIRHYAHGIGDDNPLWCDPDYAAGTKFGTLVAPPSFLFSTSRIISGYVGGLSGVHAMWSGSDWTWHLPVLRNDEIRTEAYLKDLIEHQTKFAGRAVQQIYHVKFYNQRDELVAEADSWCFRTERNHAAGKGTKYSDVKARPQKVYTDDELAEIYSLYAKEEIRGATPRYWEDVEVGDKLPTMAKGPMTVTGFVTFAQGWGGLYARANKLAWQQVQKHKGLGIKNRFGIPDCPERVHWEHDFALEVGAPGAYDYGPERVSWLTHQLTNWMGDDGFLRKAECKIRRHNPEGDAVFIDATVIGKSVEGDRHLVTIEQIARNQDGETSAIGSGVVQLPSRG
;
A
#
# COMPACT_ATOMS: atom_id res chain seq x y z
N MET A 1 0.15 30.98 -57.38
CA MET A 1 1.05 31.20 -56.24
C MET A 1 0.95 29.96 -55.39
N SER A 2 2.08 29.28 -55.29
CA SER A 2 2.20 27.86 -54.85
C SER A 2 1.91 27.66 -53.39
N PRO A 3 1.21 26.57 -53.00
CA PRO A 3 1.19 26.06 -51.63
C PRO A 3 2.30 25.01 -51.44
N ASP A 4 2.63 24.65 -50.25
CA ASP A 4 3.47 23.57 -49.76
C ASP A 4 4.79 24.01 -49.13
N ALA A 5 4.71 24.15 -47.79
CA ALA A 5 5.85 23.94 -46.92
C ALA A 5 5.38 23.21 -45.66
N HIS A 6 5.34 21.87 -45.73
CA HIS A 6 5.28 21.03 -44.54
C HIS A 6 6.64 21.06 -43.82
N PRO A 7 6.69 21.27 -42.50
CA PRO A 7 7.93 21.15 -41.76
C PRO A 7 8.33 19.66 -41.68
N ARG A 8 9.50 19.35 -42.22
CA ARG A 8 10.15 18.04 -42.06
C ARG A 8 10.41 17.77 -40.59
N LEU A 9 9.80 16.74 -40.04
CA LEU A 9 10.25 16.14 -38.78
C LEU A 9 11.71 15.72 -38.95
N MET A 10 12.62 16.37 -38.22
CA MET A 10 13.97 15.86 -38.06
C MET A 10 13.92 14.66 -37.12
N LEU A 11 14.02 13.47 -37.67
CA LEU A 11 14.35 12.26 -36.94
C LEU A 11 15.80 12.38 -36.44
N PHE A 12 15.98 12.64 -35.15
CA PHE A 12 17.28 12.47 -34.53
C PHE A 12 17.58 10.98 -34.46
N PRO A 13 18.77 10.53 -34.89
CA PRO A 13 19.15 9.14 -34.75
C PRO A 13 19.21 8.78 -33.26
N LEU A 14 18.45 7.78 -32.85
CA LEU A 14 18.61 7.13 -31.57
C LEU A 14 20.01 6.51 -31.53
N GLY A 15 20.95 7.25 -30.95
CA GLY A 15 22.28 6.76 -30.70
C GLY A 15 22.20 5.55 -29.79
N GLY A 16 22.41 4.37 -30.36
CA GLY A 16 22.56 3.13 -29.64
C GLY A 16 23.68 3.26 -28.61
N ARG A 17 23.39 3.48 -27.36
CA ARG A 17 24.34 3.28 -26.26
C ARG A 17 24.71 1.80 -26.26
N LYS A 18 25.97 1.52 -26.55
CA LYS A 18 26.57 0.19 -26.38
C LYS A 18 26.28 -0.29 -24.96
N MET A 19 25.63 -1.41 -24.84
CA MET A 19 25.31 -2.14 -23.62
C MET A 19 26.57 -2.80 -23.02
N ASN A 20 27.64 -2.05 -22.83
CA ASN A 20 28.89 -2.57 -22.28
C ASN A 20 29.62 -1.50 -21.48
N GLU A 21 29.03 -1.12 -20.35
CA GLU A 21 29.71 -0.63 -19.15
C GLU A 21 28.69 -0.72 -17.99
N MET A 22 28.32 -1.93 -17.62
CA MET A 22 27.84 -2.19 -16.28
C MET A 22 29.05 -2.07 -15.35
N THR A 23 29.39 -0.84 -14.95
CA THR A 23 30.20 -0.63 -13.77
C THR A 23 29.53 -1.42 -12.65
N THR A 24 30.26 -2.36 -12.06
CA THR A 24 29.86 -3.13 -10.88
C THR A 24 29.65 -2.14 -9.74
N ARG A 25 28.44 -1.58 -9.65
CA ARG A 25 28.06 -0.70 -8.55
C ARG A 25 27.99 -1.55 -7.29
N GLU A 26 28.97 -1.40 -6.38
CA GLU A 26 28.87 -2.03 -5.07
C GLU A 26 27.69 -1.41 -4.31
N PHE A 27 26.74 -2.27 -3.98
CA PHE A 27 25.61 -1.87 -3.13
C PHE A 27 25.99 -2.06 -1.66
N PRO A 28 25.53 -1.19 -0.76
CA PRO A 28 25.75 -1.33 0.67
C PRO A 28 25.28 -2.69 1.21
N ARG A 29 26.04 -3.19 2.21
CA ARG A 29 25.76 -4.46 2.88
C ARG A 29 25.13 -4.24 4.24
N ILE A 30 24.49 -5.27 4.75
CA ILE A 30 23.99 -5.32 6.12
C ILE A 30 25.19 -5.68 7.02
N THR A 31 25.74 -4.69 7.73
CA THR A 31 26.88 -4.89 8.64
C THR A 31 26.42 -5.11 10.06
N ASP A 32 27.22 -5.83 10.86
CA ASP A 32 26.92 -6.03 12.29
C ASP A 32 26.90 -4.71 13.06
N ALA A 33 27.79 -3.77 12.73
CA ALA A 33 27.78 -2.43 13.31
C ALA A 33 26.48 -1.65 12.98
N GLY A 34 26.01 -1.74 11.73
CA GLY A 34 24.73 -1.12 11.32
C GLY A 34 23.51 -1.75 12.02
N LEU A 35 23.54 -3.06 12.26
CA LEU A 35 22.50 -3.73 13.03
C LEU A 35 22.57 -3.40 14.51
N ALA A 36 23.76 -3.31 15.11
CA ALA A 36 23.93 -2.89 16.49
C ALA A 36 23.40 -1.46 16.72
N ASP A 37 23.72 -0.53 15.80
CA ASP A 37 23.18 0.83 15.82
C ASP A 37 21.65 0.83 15.73
N LEU A 38 21.04 0.07 14.81
CA LEU A 38 19.60 -0.04 14.75
C LEU A 38 18.97 -0.66 16.00
N ARG A 39 19.59 -1.72 16.56
CA ARG A 39 19.09 -2.34 17.79
C ARG A 39 19.10 -1.38 18.98
N SER A 40 20.07 -0.48 19.05
CA SER A 40 20.12 0.55 20.09
C SER A 40 18.94 1.54 20.02
N ARG A 41 18.23 1.59 18.90
CA ARG A 41 17.07 2.48 18.67
C ARG A 41 15.72 1.79 18.93
N ILE A 42 15.72 0.50 19.29
CA ILE A 42 14.46 -0.20 19.60
C ILE A 42 13.82 0.45 20.85
N GLY A 43 12.53 0.78 20.75
CA GLY A 43 11.76 1.43 21.78
C GLY A 43 12.01 2.95 21.94
N VAL A 44 12.97 3.51 21.19
CA VAL A 44 13.23 4.96 21.22
C VAL A 44 12.20 5.68 20.35
N PRO A 45 11.47 6.69 20.87
CA PRO A 45 10.52 7.46 20.09
C PRO A 45 11.17 8.12 18.86
N ILE A 46 10.50 8.04 17.73
CA ILE A 46 10.92 8.70 16.51
C ILE A 46 10.35 10.10 16.50
N THR A 47 11.21 11.10 16.66
CA THR A 47 10.82 12.52 16.74
C THR A 47 11.07 13.28 15.44
N ASP A 48 12.02 12.84 14.62
CA ASP A 48 12.31 13.44 13.30
C ASP A 48 11.50 12.71 12.22
N THR A 49 10.24 13.05 12.13
CA THR A 49 9.32 12.48 11.14
C THR A 49 9.13 13.43 9.96
N LEU A 50 8.99 12.85 8.78
CA LEU A 50 8.48 13.61 7.63
C LEU A 50 7.03 14.01 7.94
N GLU A 51 6.69 15.25 7.60
CA GLU A 51 5.32 15.74 7.70
C GLU A 51 4.35 14.78 7.00
N PRO A 52 3.25 14.36 7.66
CA PRO A 52 2.24 13.51 7.04
C PRO A 52 1.53 14.24 5.91
N TYR A 53 0.83 13.51 5.07
CA TYR A 53 0.03 14.11 4.01
C TYR A 53 -1.22 14.81 4.57
N CYS A 54 -1.91 14.15 5.49
CA CYS A 54 -3.06 14.69 6.18
C CYS A 54 -2.79 14.75 7.68
N HIS A 55 -2.99 15.90 8.31
CA HIS A 55 -3.10 16.03 9.77
C HIS A 55 -4.54 15.87 10.22
N GLU A 56 -5.48 16.28 9.37
CA GLU A 56 -6.91 16.31 9.62
C GLU A 56 -7.64 15.40 8.64
N ALA A 57 -8.60 14.62 9.12
CA ALA A 57 -9.51 13.83 8.31
C ALA A 57 -10.59 14.74 7.68
N SER A 58 -10.18 15.69 6.84
CA SER A 58 -11.10 16.57 6.17
C SER A 58 -11.99 15.82 5.17
N ARG A 59 -13.16 16.38 4.83
CA ARG A 59 -14.06 15.82 3.80
C ARG A 59 -13.31 15.45 2.52
N ASP A 60 -12.46 16.34 2.03
CA ASP A 60 -11.78 16.12 0.76
C ASP A 60 -10.66 15.08 0.88
N CYS A 61 -9.90 15.08 1.98
CA CYS A 61 -8.88 14.05 2.22
C CYS A 61 -9.49 12.64 2.32
N ILE A 62 -10.61 12.48 3.05
CA ILE A 62 -11.36 11.22 3.16
C ILE A 62 -11.79 10.75 1.77
N ARG A 63 -12.47 11.62 1.01
CA ARG A 63 -12.96 11.31 -0.33
C ARG A 63 -11.84 10.98 -1.32
N HIS A 64 -10.75 11.76 -1.32
CA HIS A 64 -9.62 11.51 -2.23
C HIS A 64 -8.95 10.17 -1.91
N TYR A 65 -8.84 9.82 -0.64
CA TYR A 65 -8.32 8.53 -0.24
C TYR A 65 -9.22 7.38 -0.69
N ALA A 66 -10.53 7.48 -0.44
CA ALA A 66 -11.51 6.49 -0.85
C ALA A 66 -11.48 6.26 -2.38
N HIS A 67 -11.51 7.35 -3.17
CA HIS A 67 -11.40 7.27 -4.62
C HIS A 67 -10.04 6.68 -5.06
N GLY A 68 -8.97 6.95 -4.32
CA GLY A 68 -7.62 6.41 -4.58
C GLY A 68 -7.54 4.89 -4.48
N ILE A 69 -8.39 4.27 -3.66
CA ILE A 69 -8.49 2.82 -3.52
C ILE A 69 -9.65 2.19 -4.30
N GLY A 70 -10.39 3.02 -5.04
CA GLY A 70 -11.58 2.60 -5.79
C GLY A 70 -12.73 2.19 -4.88
N ASP A 71 -13.00 2.99 -3.84
CA ASP A 71 -14.04 2.77 -2.85
C ASP A 71 -15.01 3.97 -2.88
N ASP A 72 -16.28 3.71 -3.17
CA ASP A 72 -17.34 4.72 -3.27
C ASP A 72 -18.42 4.56 -2.18
N ASN A 73 -18.11 3.86 -1.09
CA ASN A 73 -19.02 3.66 0.03
C ASN A 73 -19.55 5.02 0.54
N PRO A 74 -20.89 5.20 0.58
CA PRO A 74 -21.49 6.48 0.95
C PRO A 74 -21.17 6.92 2.38
N LEU A 75 -20.77 6.01 3.26
CA LEU A 75 -20.38 6.35 4.64
C LEU A 75 -19.22 7.35 4.69
N TRP A 76 -18.32 7.35 3.70
CA TRP A 76 -17.20 8.29 3.59
C TRP A 76 -17.26 9.20 2.36
N CYS A 77 -18.12 8.90 1.38
CA CYS A 77 -18.22 9.70 0.17
C CYS A 77 -19.44 10.63 0.13
N ASP A 78 -20.53 10.32 0.86
CA ASP A 78 -21.78 11.09 0.85
C ASP A 78 -22.09 11.67 2.24
N PRO A 79 -21.94 13.01 2.42
CA PRO A 79 -22.23 13.65 3.70
C PRO A 79 -23.67 13.53 4.18
N ASP A 80 -24.65 13.50 3.27
CA ASP A 80 -26.08 13.44 3.61
C ASP A 80 -26.43 12.03 4.09
N TYR A 81 -25.91 11.01 3.42
CA TYR A 81 -25.99 9.62 3.88
C TYR A 81 -25.36 9.46 5.27
N ALA A 82 -24.10 9.89 5.42
CA ALA A 82 -23.34 9.73 6.67
C ALA A 82 -24.00 10.47 7.86
N ALA A 83 -24.64 11.62 7.62
CA ALA A 83 -25.40 12.35 8.64
C ALA A 83 -26.61 11.58 9.16
N GLY A 84 -27.18 10.67 8.37
CA GLY A 84 -28.27 9.79 8.75
C GLY A 84 -27.85 8.53 9.53
N THR A 85 -26.54 8.26 9.68
CA THR A 85 -26.02 7.10 10.40
C THR A 85 -25.78 7.40 11.89
N LYS A 86 -25.45 6.35 12.66
CA LYS A 86 -25.06 6.50 14.07
C LYS A 86 -23.87 7.44 14.31
N PHE A 87 -23.08 7.71 13.27
CA PHE A 87 -21.90 8.58 13.36
C PHE A 87 -22.27 10.07 13.20
N GLY A 88 -23.38 10.39 12.56
CA GLY A 88 -23.85 11.78 12.33
C GLY A 88 -22.94 12.60 11.41
N THR A 89 -21.92 12.01 10.84
CA THR A 89 -20.93 12.66 9.95
C THR A 89 -20.16 11.62 9.14
N LEU A 90 -19.38 12.06 8.16
CA LEU A 90 -18.48 11.18 7.42
C LEU A 90 -17.50 10.47 8.35
N VAL A 91 -17.25 9.21 8.05
CA VAL A 91 -16.20 8.37 8.66
C VAL A 91 -15.10 8.19 7.64
N ALA A 92 -13.85 8.13 8.05
CA ALA A 92 -12.76 7.78 7.13
C ALA A 92 -12.67 6.24 6.98
N PRO A 93 -12.32 5.72 5.79
CA PRO A 93 -11.98 4.30 5.65
C PRO A 93 -10.92 3.90 6.66
N PRO A 94 -10.95 2.69 7.25
CA PRO A 94 -9.98 2.29 8.29
C PRO A 94 -8.51 2.49 7.88
N SER A 95 -8.20 2.24 6.61
CA SER A 95 -6.86 2.41 6.04
C SER A 95 -6.45 3.88 5.78
N PHE A 96 -7.34 4.85 5.92
CA PHE A 96 -7.03 6.28 5.77
C PHE A 96 -5.84 6.72 6.66
N LEU A 97 -5.63 6.06 7.78
CA LEU A 97 -4.52 6.35 8.69
C LEU A 97 -3.13 6.20 8.04
N PHE A 98 -3.01 5.53 6.89
CA PHE A 98 -1.78 5.59 6.09
C PHE A 98 -1.44 7.01 5.61
N SER A 99 -2.42 7.88 5.44
CA SER A 99 -2.18 9.29 5.05
C SER A 99 -1.70 10.16 6.21
N THR A 100 -1.88 9.71 7.46
CA THR A 100 -1.58 10.49 8.66
C THR A 100 -0.22 10.17 9.27
N SER A 101 0.53 9.20 8.73
CA SER A 101 1.87 8.84 9.21
C SER A 101 2.77 8.32 8.10
N ARG A 102 3.93 8.92 7.97
CA ARG A 102 4.98 8.43 7.04
C ARG A 102 5.64 7.14 7.52
N ILE A 103 5.60 6.87 8.81
CA ILE A 103 6.28 5.70 9.39
C ILE A 103 5.54 4.43 9.01
N ILE A 104 4.23 4.39 9.20
CA ILE A 104 3.40 3.23 8.85
C ILE A 104 3.45 2.92 7.34
N SER A 105 3.67 3.95 6.52
CA SER A 105 3.60 3.88 5.07
C SER A 105 4.91 3.49 4.37
N GLY A 106 5.99 3.21 5.11
CA GLY A 106 7.24 2.76 4.52
C GLY A 106 8.49 3.56 4.89
N TYR A 107 8.44 4.35 5.96
CA TYR A 107 9.65 4.92 6.53
C TYR A 107 10.63 3.80 6.94
N VAL A 108 11.90 3.99 6.62
CA VAL A 108 12.97 3.09 7.01
C VAL A 108 14.20 3.89 7.43
N GLY A 109 14.44 3.95 8.73
CA GLY A 109 15.68 4.52 9.30
C GLY A 109 16.82 3.52 9.30
N GLY A 110 18.06 4.02 9.37
CA GLY A 110 19.27 3.21 9.44
C GLY A 110 19.62 2.42 8.18
N LEU A 111 20.70 1.62 8.21
CA LEU A 111 21.19 0.79 7.10
C LEU A 111 21.18 1.54 5.75
N SER A 112 21.84 2.70 5.71
CA SER A 112 21.81 3.62 4.57
C SER A 112 22.16 2.92 3.25
N GLY A 113 21.30 3.09 2.23
CA GLY A 113 21.47 2.52 0.89
C GLY A 113 21.18 1.02 0.76
N VAL A 114 20.93 0.29 1.86
CA VAL A 114 20.44 -1.09 1.81
C VAL A 114 19.00 -1.07 1.33
N HIS A 115 18.67 -1.95 0.38
CA HIS A 115 17.32 -2.05 -0.19
C HIS A 115 16.27 -2.30 0.90
N ALA A 116 15.15 -1.62 0.82
CA ALA A 116 14.01 -1.81 1.70
C ALA A 116 12.77 -2.06 0.86
N MET A 117 12.01 -3.10 1.23
CA MET A 117 10.74 -3.44 0.60
C MET A 117 9.67 -3.53 1.68
N TRP A 118 8.70 -2.65 1.64
CA TRP A 118 7.54 -2.71 2.52
C TRP A 118 6.76 -4.00 2.25
N SER A 119 6.42 -4.76 3.28
CA SER A 119 5.96 -6.14 3.10
C SER A 119 4.75 -6.51 3.93
N GLY A 120 4.22 -5.57 4.70
CA GLY A 120 2.99 -5.82 5.42
C GLY A 120 2.78 -4.92 6.62
N SER A 121 1.59 -5.08 7.21
CA SER A 121 1.17 -4.41 8.45
C SER A 121 0.15 -5.24 9.20
N ASP A 122 0.06 -4.98 10.50
CA ASP A 122 -0.93 -5.54 11.42
C ASP A 122 -1.56 -4.39 12.20
N TRP A 123 -2.87 -4.26 12.13
CA TRP A 123 -3.65 -3.14 12.63
C TRP A 123 -4.61 -3.56 13.72
N THR A 124 -4.79 -2.68 14.70
CA THR A 124 -5.89 -2.74 15.68
C THR A 124 -6.56 -1.37 15.75
N TRP A 125 -7.87 -1.32 15.48
CA TRP A 125 -8.68 -0.10 15.59
C TRP A 125 -9.53 -0.15 16.86
N HIS A 126 -9.54 0.97 17.56
CA HIS A 126 -10.27 1.16 18.82
C HIS A 126 -11.50 2.05 18.61
N LEU A 127 -11.36 3.11 17.79
CA LEU A 127 -12.38 4.10 17.48
C LEU A 127 -12.41 4.37 15.97
N PRO A 128 -13.55 4.78 15.39
CA PRO A 128 -13.60 5.31 14.04
C PRO A 128 -12.89 6.66 13.97
N VAL A 129 -12.31 6.96 12.82
CA VAL A 129 -11.85 8.32 12.49
C VAL A 129 -13.02 9.06 11.88
N LEU A 130 -13.47 10.12 12.53
CA LEU A 130 -14.57 10.95 12.04
C LEU A 130 -14.04 12.14 11.24
N ARG A 131 -14.89 12.70 10.39
CA ARG A 131 -14.58 13.95 9.70
C ARG A 131 -14.14 15.03 10.71
N ASN A 132 -13.07 15.74 10.36
CA ASN A 132 -12.41 16.78 11.13
C ASN A 132 -11.68 16.26 12.39
N ASP A 133 -11.49 14.95 12.54
CA ASP A 133 -10.54 14.47 13.53
C ASP A 133 -9.11 14.84 13.11
N GLU A 134 -8.37 15.45 14.02
CA GLU A 134 -6.94 15.72 13.89
C GLU A 134 -6.16 14.55 14.44
N ILE A 135 -5.27 13.96 13.62
CA ILE A 135 -4.56 12.74 13.98
C ILE A 135 -3.10 13.05 14.33
N ARG A 136 -2.73 12.77 15.56
CA ARG A 136 -1.37 12.78 16.08
C ARG A 136 -0.84 11.36 16.15
N THR A 137 0.45 11.16 15.84
CA THR A 137 1.07 9.85 15.91
C THR A 137 2.27 9.80 16.82
N GLU A 138 2.47 8.65 17.46
CA GLU A 138 3.66 8.26 18.20
C GLU A 138 4.22 6.99 17.58
N ALA A 139 5.52 6.93 17.36
CA ALA A 139 6.11 5.78 16.69
C ALA A 139 7.51 5.46 17.21
N TYR A 140 7.88 4.19 17.11
CA TYR A 140 9.20 3.68 17.44
C TYR A 140 9.54 2.44 16.62
N LEU A 141 10.83 2.14 16.50
CA LEU A 141 11.31 0.85 16.01
C LEU A 141 10.99 -0.20 17.08
N LYS A 142 10.14 -1.18 16.73
CA LYS A 142 9.66 -2.22 17.65
C LYS A 142 10.63 -3.38 17.72
N ASP A 143 11.09 -3.87 16.57
CA ASP A 143 11.92 -5.08 16.52
C ASP A 143 12.76 -5.16 15.23
N LEU A 144 13.80 -6.00 15.28
CA LEU A 144 14.65 -6.38 14.16
C LEU A 144 14.85 -7.90 14.16
N ILE A 145 14.25 -8.58 13.18
CA ILE A 145 14.34 -10.03 13.04
C ILE A 145 15.27 -10.36 11.87
N GLU A 146 16.38 -11.06 12.15
CA GLU A 146 17.29 -11.51 11.11
C GLU A 146 16.80 -12.80 10.46
N HIS A 147 16.92 -12.84 9.13
CA HIS A 147 16.57 -13.99 8.32
C HIS A 147 17.74 -14.39 7.43
N GLN A 148 17.98 -15.69 7.34
CA GLN A 148 18.87 -16.25 6.31
C GLN A 148 18.00 -16.71 5.14
N THR A 149 18.17 -16.07 4.00
CA THR A 149 17.37 -16.39 2.82
C THR A 149 18.22 -17.06 1.74
N LYS A 150 17.65 -18.00 1.00
CA LYS A 150 18.36 -18.69 -0.10
C LYS A 150 18.78 -17.73 -1.24
N PHE A 151 18.05 -16.62 -1.42
CA PHE A 151 18.20 -15.69 -2.54
C PHE A 151 18.95 -14.40 -2.18
N ALA A 152 18.67 -13.81 -1.03
CA ALA A 152 19.22 -12.51 -0.63
C ALA A 152 20.36 -12.62 0.41
N GLY A 153 20.77 -13.85 0.79
CA GLY A 153 21.72 -14.03 1.87
C GLY A 153 21.16 -13.52 3.19
N ARG A 154 21.84 -12.54 3.79
CA ARG A 154 21.37 -11.86 5.01
C ARG A 154 20.21 -10.94 4.69
N ALA A 155 19.11 -11.08 5.39
CA ALA A 155 17.95 -10.19 5.31
C ALA A 155 17.50 -9.82 6.72
N VAL A 156 16.92 -8.63 6.88
CA VAL A 156 16.40 -8.16 8.18
C VAL A 156 15.00 -7.65 7.99
N GLN A 157 14.07 -8.19 8.78
CA GLN A 157 12.73 -7.65 8.93
C GLN A 157 12.80 -6.54 9.99
N GLN A 158 12.51 -5.33 9.57
CA GLN A 158 12.53 -4.13 10.41
C GLN A 158 11.09 -3.73 10.68
N ILE A 159 10.67 -3.79 11.95
CA ILE A 159 9.28 -3.62 12.39
C ILE A 159 9.14 -2.31 13.13
N TYR A 160 8.22 -1.48 12.70
CA TYR A 160 7.84 -0.24 13.39
C TYR A 160 6.46 -0.38 14.01
N HIS A 161 6.29 0.23 15.18
CA HIS A 161 5.00 0.39 15.85
C HIS A 161 4.57 1.85 15.78
N VAL A 162 3.29 2.08 15.47
CA VAL A 162 2.70 3.42 15.40
C VAL A 162 1.38 3.42 16.15
N LYS A 163 1.19 4.41 17.01
CA LYS A 163 -0.07 4.71 17.68
C LYS A 163 -0.67 5.99 17.11
N PHE A 164 -1.97 5.99 16.94
CA PHE A 164 -2.73 7.09 16.37
C PHE A 164 -3.72 7.63 17.41
N TYR A 165 -3.64 8.91 17.69
CA TYR A 165 -4.51 9.60 18.64
C TYR A 165 -5.27 10.70 17.93
N ASN A 166 -6.54 10.91 18.32
CA ASN A 166 -7.30 12.07 17.87
C ASN A 166 -6.98 13.32 18.74
N GLN A 167 -7.63 14.45 18.44
CA GLN A 167 -7.45 15.70 19.16
C GLN A 167 -7.94 15.67 20.63
N ARG A 168 -8.63 14.61 21.04
CA ARG A 168 -9.07 14.38 22.44
C ARG A 168 -8.12 13.45 23.21
N ASP A 169 -6.94 13.16 22.62
CA ASP A 169 -5.97 12.17 23.12
C ASP A 169 -6.53 10.74 23.29
N GLU A 170 -7.60 10.42 22.55
CA GLU A 170 -8.13 9.07 22.50
C GLU A 170 -7.33 8.22 21.50
N LEU A 171 -6.93 7.02 21.90
CA LEU A 171 -6.26 6.07 21.02
C LEU A 171 -7.25 5.55 19.99
N VAL A 172 -7.09 5.99 18.75
CA VAL A 172 -7.94 5.61 17.61
C VAL A 172 -7.53 4.25 17.06
N ALA A 173 -6.23 4.08 16.84
CA ALA A 173 -5.67 2.83 16.32
C ALA A 173 -4.21 2.66 16.71
N GLU A 174 -3.72 1.45 16.60
CA GLU A 174 -2.30 1.13 16.63
C GLU A 174 -1.96 0.12 15.55
N ALA A 175 -0.74 0.18 15.03
CA ALA A 175 -0.32 -0.72 13.98
C ALA A 175 1.17 -1.01 14.03
N ASP A 176 1.51 -2.24 13.64
CA ASP A 176 2.85 -2.62 13.25
C ASP A 176 2.97 -2.59 11.73
N SER A 177 4.08 -2.07 11.21
CA SER A 177 4.43 -2.23 9.81
C SER A 177 5.85 -2.74 9.68
N TRP A 178 6.13 -3.48 8.61
CA TRP A 178 7.47 -4.03 8.42
C TRP A 178 7.94 -3.93 6.98
N CYS A 179 9.24 -3.75 6.87
CA CYS A 179 9.96 -3.91 5.62
C CYS A 179 11.05 -4.97 5.76
N PHE A 180 11.37 -5.62 4.64
CA PHE A 180 12.56 -6.44 4.53
C PHE A 180 13.71 -5.62 3.94
N ARG A 181 14.84 -5.61 4.67
CA ARG A 181 16.12 -5.07 4.21
C ARG A 181 16.92 -6.21 3.60
N THR A 182 17.41 -6.03 2.36
CA THR A 182 18.09 -7.09 1.62
C THR A 182 19.32 -6.57 0.88
N GLU A 183 20.32 -7.43 0.70
CA GLU A 183 21.55 -7.10 -0.04
C GLU A 183 21.39 -7.36 -1.54
N ARG A 184 21.45 -6.32 -2.35
CA ARG A 184 21.28 -6.42 -3.82
C ARG A 184 22.36 -7.24 -4.52
N ASN A 185 23.62 -7.20 -4.02
CA ASN A 185 24.73 -7.92 -4.67
C ASN A 185 24.55 -9.44 -4.65
N HIS A 186 23.90 -9.98 -3.62
CA HIS A 186 23.64 -11.42 -3.52
C HIS A 186 22.54 -11.87 -4.49
N ALA A 187 21.54 -11.03 -4.69
CA ALA A 187 20.45 -11.29 -5.61
C ALA A 187 20.88 -11.22 -7.09
N ALA A 188 21.80 -10.32 -7.43
CA ALA A 188 22.33 -10.17 -8.80
C ALA A 188 23.21 -11.34 -9.24
N GLY A 189 23.93 -12.00 -8.31
CA GLY A 189 24.87 -13.09 -8.64
C GLY A 189 24.24 -14.48 -8.82
N LYS A 190 22.97 -14.68 -8.39
CA LYS A 190 22.28 -16.00 -8.39
C LYS A 190 21.02 -16.07 -9.28
N GLY A 191 20.82 -15.08 -10.14
CA GLY A 191 19.51 -14.94 -10.80
C GLY A 191 18.49 -14.44 -9.77
N THR A 192 17.83 -13.33 -10.03
CA THR A 192 16.88 -12.77 -9.07
C THR A 192 15.68 -13.71 -8.89
N LYS A 193 15.09 -13.78 -7.70
CA LYS A 193 13.75 -14.38 -7.47
C LYS A 193 12.70 -13.89 -8.49
N TYR A 194 13.02 -12.79 -9.17
CA TYR A 194 12.22 -12.12 -10.18
C TYR A 194 12.77 -12.26 -11.60
N SER A 195 13.81 -13.10 -11.85
CA SER A 195 14.28 -13.36 -13.23
C SER A 195 13.17 -13.97 -14.08
N ASP A 196 12.38 -14.87 -13.50
CA ASP A 196 11.23 -15.49 -14.15
C ASP A 196 10.07 -14.49 -14.34
N VAL A 197 9.93 -13.51 -13.43
CA VAL A 197 8.95 -12.44 -13.52
C VAL A 197 9.33 -11.41 -14.59
N LYS A 198 10.64 -11.12 -14.77
CA LYS A 198 11.13 -10.27 -15.88
C LYS A 198 10.87 -10.90 -17.26
N ALA A 199 10.82 -12.22 -17.31
CA ALA A 199 10.51 -12.98 -18.52
C ALA A 199 9.00 -13.14 -18.78
N ARG A 200 8.15 -12.74 -17.82
CA ARG A 200 6.71 -12.85 -17.96
C ARG A 200 6.22 -11.85 -19.01
N PRO A 201 5.53 -12.31 -20.07
CA PRO A 201 4.91 -11.39 -21.01
C PRO A 201 3.91 -10.46 -20.31
N GLN A 202 3.89 -9.21 -20.69
CA GLN A 202 2.85 -8.30 -20.23
C GLN A 202 1.48 -8.83 -20.68
N LYS A 203 0.51 -8.86 -19.77
CA LYS A 203 -0.85 -9.27 -20.07
C LYS A 203 -1.50 -8.24 -21.02
N VAL A 204 -2.04 -8.73 -22.12
CA VAL A 204 -2.93 -7.97 -22.99
C VAL A 204 -4.31 -8.60 -22.87
N TYR A 205 -5.30 -7.81 -22.53
CA TYR A 205 -6.66 -8.27 -22.30
C TYR A 205 -7.48 -8.22 -23.60
N THR A 206 -8.32 -9.22 -23.78
CA THR A 206 -9.42 -9.17 -24.74
C THR A 206 -10.62 -8.44 -24.13
N ASP A 207 -11.57 -8.02 -24.97
CA ASP A 207 -12.80 -7.38 -24.51
C ASP A 207 -13.62 -8.33 -23.59
N ASP A 208 -13.64 -9.62 -23.87
CA ASP A 208 -14.33 -10.63 -23.05
C ASP A 208 -13.70 -10.75 -21.67
N GLU A 209 -12.37 -10.83 -21.56
CA GLU A 209 -11.65 -10.86 -20.29
C GLU A 209 -11.90 -9.60 -19.44
N LEU A 210 -11.93 -8.43 -20.11
CA LEU A 210 -12.30 -7.18 -19.42
C LEU A 210 -13.75 -7.19 -18.96
N ALA A 211 -14.67 -7.70 -19.79
CA ALA A 211 -16.08 -7.81 -19.41
C ALA A 211 -16.29 -8.71 -18.20
N GLU A 212 -15.52 -9.80 -18.06
CA GLU A 212 -15.55 -10.65 -16.86
C GLU A 212 -15.13 -9.87 -15.60
N ILE A 213 -14.02 -9.12 -15.66
CA ILE A 213 -13.55 -8.30 -14.53
C ILE A 213 -14.57 -7.21 -14.20
N TYR A 214 -15.08 -6.50 -15.21
CA TYR A 214 -16.07 -5.44 -15.00
C TYR A 214 -17.42 -5.96 -14.49
N SER A 215 -17.75 -7.23 -14.77
CA SER A 215 -18.91 -7.86 -14.17
C SER A 215 -18.79 -8.04 -12.65
N LEU A 216 -17.56 -8.17 -12.12
CA LEU A 216 -17.33 -8.20 -10.67
C LEU A 216 -17.50 -6.80 -10.07
N TYR A 217 -17.03 -5.76 -10.75
CA TYR A 217 -17.30 -4.38 -10.32
C TYR A 217 -18.79 -4.05 -10.31
N ALA A 218 -19.53 -4.45 -11.35
CA ALA A 218 -20.96 -4.24 -11.43
C ALA A 218 -21.75 -5.01 -10.35
N LYS A 219 -21.16 -6.04 -9.78
CA LYS A 219 -21.73 -6.86 -8.70
C LYS A 219 -21.15 -6.53 -7.33
N GLU A 220 -20.21 -5.60 -7.25
CA GLU A 220 -19.67 -5.17 -5.97
C GLU A 220 -20.80 -4.55 -5.14
N GLU A 221 -20.99 -5.07 -3.96
CA GLU A 221 -22.13 -4.73 -3.09
C GLU A 221 -21.61 -4.08 -1.81
N ILE A 222 -22.04 -2.84 -1.58
CA ILE A 222 -21.84 -2.13 -0.34
C ILE A 222 -23.06 -2.37 0.52
N ARG A 223 -22.90 -3.06 1.63
CA ARG A 223 -24.02 -3.39 2.51
C ARG A 223 -24.67 -2.16 3.14
N GLY A 224 -23.90 -1.12 3.42
CA GLY A 224 -24.38 0.17 3.93
C GLY A 224 -25.19 0.04 5.21
N ALA A 225 -26.32 0.75 5.28
CA ALA A 225 -27.17 0.83 6.45
C ALA A 225 -27.96 -0.46 6.79
N THR A 226 -27.87 -1.51 5.96
CA THR A 226 -28.51 -2.80 6.27
C THR A 226 -27.67 -3.58 7.27
N PRO A 227 -28.09 -3.79 8.54
CA PRO A 227 -27.28 -4.46 9.54
C PRO A 227 -26.91 -5.89 9.12
N ARG A 228 -25.70 -6.30 9.40
CA ARG A 228 -25.28 -7.71 9.41
C ARG A 228 -25.16 -8.16 10.84
N TYR A 229 -26.07 -9.01 11.27
CA TYR A 229 -26.06 -9.52 12.63
C TYR A 229 -25.09 -10.69 12.76
N TRP A 230 -24.41 -10.78 13.91
CA TRP A 230 -23.45 -11.83 14.20
C TRP A 230 -24.08 -13.23 14.12
N GLU A 231 -25.36 -13.36 14.53
CA GLU A 231 -26.10 -14.62 14.52
C GLU A 231 -26.33 -15.15 13.10
N ASP A 232 -26.39 -14.27 12.10
CA ASP A 232 -26.65 -14.63 10.69
C ASP A 232 -25.38 -15.05 9.94
N VAL A 233 -24.22 -15.05 10.60
CA VAL A 233 -22.93 -15.41 9.99
C VAL A 233 -22.49 -16.77 10.49
N GLU A 234 -22.04 -17.64 9.59
CA GLU A 234 -21.55 -18.97 9.92
C GLU A 234 -20.04 -19.13 9.53
N VAL A 235 -19.33 -20.00 10.26
CA VAL A 235 -17.98 -20.39 9.89
C VAL A 235 -18.04 -21.17 8.58
N GLY A 236 -17.23 -20.75 7.60
CA GLY A 236 -17.27 -21.30 6.25
C GLY A 236 -17.99 -20.39 5.23
N ASP A 237 -18.72 -19.35 5.69
CA ASP A 237 -19.31 -18.38 4.80
C ASP A 237 -18.25 -17.69 3.95
N LYS A 238 -18.56 -17.53 2.67
CA LYS A 238 -17.71 -16.80 1.72
C LYS A 238 -18.23 -15.39 1.51
N LEU A 239 -17.31 -14.44 1.56
CA LEU A 239 -17.62 -13.07 1.14
C LEU A 239 -17.64 -13.00 -0.40
N PRO A 240 -18.37 -12.05 -0.99
CA PRO A 240 -18.24 -11.78 -2.42
C PRO A 240 -16.79 -11.53 -2.83
N THR A 241 -16.35 -12.16 -3.92
CA THR A 241 -15.02 -11.91 -4.49
C THR A 241 -14.94 -10.45 -4.94
N MET A 242 -13.92 -9.73 -4.49
CA MET A 242 -13.65 -8.36 -4.92
C MET A 242 -12.54 -8.36 -5.98
N ALA A 243 -12.75 -7.64 -7.08
CA ALA A 243 -11.73 -7.41 -8.10
C ALA A 243 -11.04 -6.07 -7.90
N LYS A 244 -9.76 -5.98 -8.26
CA LYS A 244 -8.97 -4.74 -8.37
C LYS A 244 -8.12 -4.80 -9.63
N GLY A 245 -8.08 -3.70 -10.40
CA GLY A 245 -7.38 -3.65 -11.67
C GLY A 245 -8.32 -3.98 -12.86
N PRO A 246 -7.83 -4.21 -14.08
CA PRO A 246 -6.38 -4.32 -14.40
C PRO A 246 -5.60 -3.08 -14.00
N MET A 247 -4.42 -3.32 -13.42
CA MET A 247 -3.58 -2.26 -12.88
C MET A 247 -3.08 -1.34 -13.99
N THR A 248 -3.16 -0.05 -13.76
CA THR A 248 -2.63 0.98 -14.67
C THR A 248 -1.75 1.94 -13.90
N VAL A 249 -0.78 2.55 -14.58
CA VAL A 249 0.01 3.64 -14.02
C VAL A 249 -0.89 4.78 -13.54
N THR A 250 -1.98 5.06 -14.25
CA THR A 250 -2.99 6.05 -13.83
C THR A 250 -3.59 5.69 -12.46
N GLY A 251 -3.90 4.40 -12.21
CA GLY A 251 -4.39 3.92 -10.93
C GLY A 251 -3.37 4.14 -9.82
N PHE A 252 -2.10 3.79 -10.05
CA PHE A 252 -1.03 4.00 -9.06
C PHE A 252 -0.82 5.48 -8.73
N VAL A 253 -0.88 6.36 -9.73
CA VAL A 253 -0.82 7.82 -9.52
C VAL A 253 -2.04 8.31 -8.74
N THR A 254 -3.23 7.78 -9.03
CA THR A 254 -4.47 8.15 -8.32
C THR A 254 -4.38 7.75 -6.84
N PHE A 255 -3.89 6.55 -6.54
CA PHE A 255 -3.63 6.14 -5.15
C PHE A 255 -2.59 7.06 -4.48
N ALA A 256 -1.47 7.33 -5.16
CA ALA A 256 -0.43 8.21 -4.63
C ALA A 256 -0.96 9.62 -4.31
N GLN A 257 -1.89 10.15 -5.11
CA GLN A 257 -2.55 11.44 -4.83
C GLN A 257 -3.49 11.37 -3.64
N GLY A 258 -4.30 10.32 -3.53
CA GLY A 258 -5.24 10.12 -2.43
C GLY A 258 -4.54 9.88 -1.09
N TRP A 259 -3.51 9.07 -1.11
CA TRP A 259 -2.70 8.73 0.06
C TRP A 259 -1.64 9.81 0.39
N GLY A 260 -1.07 10.45 -0.64
CA GLY A 260 -0.12 11.54 -0.54
C GLY A 260 1.35 11.21 -0.80
N GLY A 261 1.70 9.98 -1.15
CA GLY A 261 3.06 9.54 -1.47
C GLY A 261 4.10 9.83 -0.38
N LEU A 262 5.21 9.10 -0.36
CA LEU A 262 6.26 9.31 0.65
C LEU A 262 7.23 10.44 0.27
N TYR A 263 7.71 10.39 -0.98
CA TYR A 263 8.84 11.20 -1.44
C TYR A 263 8.50 12.11 -2.62
N ALA A 264 7.28 12.03 -3.17
CA ALA A 264 6.88 12.84 -4.31
C ALA A 264 6.77 14.32 -3.92
N ARG A 265 7.64 15.14 -4.50
CA ARG A 265 7.68 16.60 -4.34
C ARG A 265 8.04 17.21 -5.69
N ALA A 266 7.70 18.46 -5.89
CA ALA A 266 7.96 19.18 -7.14
C ALA A 266 8.89 20.37 -6.97
N ASN A 267 9.65 20.67 -8.01
CA ASN A 267 10.42 21.91 -8.17
C ASN A 267 11.38 22.19 -6.98
N LYS A 268 11.25 23.34 -6.34
CA LYS A 268 12.09 23.78 -5.21
C LYS A 268 12.05 22.76 -4.06
N LEU A 269 10.87 22.21 -3.75
CA LEU A 269 10.73 21.26 -2.64
C LEU A 269 11.44 19.92 -2.95
N ALA A 270 11.34 19.41 -4.17
CA ALA A 270 12.07 18.24 -4.62
C ALA A 270 13.59 18.47 -4.55
N TRP A 271 14.06 19.61 -5.03
CA TRP A 271 15.46 20.00 -4.93
C TRP A 271 15.95 20.07 -3.48
N GLN A 272 15.21 20.73 -2.59
CA GLN A 272 15.54 20.81 -1.17
C GLN A 272 15.60 19.44 -0.50
N GLN A 273 14.66 18.56 -0.81
CA GLN A 273 14.64 17.20 -0.30
C GLN A 273 15.89 16.41 -0.73
N VAL A 274 16.29 16.53 -2.00
CA VAL A 274 17.51 15.89 -2.52
C VAL A 274 18.78 16.52 -1.91
N GLN A 275 18.80 17.85 -1.64
CA GLN A 275 19.91 18.47 -0.93
C GLN A 275 20.08 17.91 0.49
N LYS A 276 18.96 17.73 1.21
CA LYS A 276 18.95 17.17 2.56
C LYS A 276 19.27 15.65 2.56
N HIS A 277 18.75 14.91 1.57
CA HIS A 277 18.87 13.47 1.47
C HIS A 277 19.30 13.06 0.06
N LYS A 278 20.62 13.09 -0.19
CA LYS A 278 21.21 12.83 -1.52
C LYS A 278 20.73 11.51 -2.16
N GLY A 279 20.46 10.46 -1.36
CA GLY A 279 20.01 9.15 -1.84
C GLY A 279 18.62 9.16 -2.46
N LEU A 280 17.81 10.21 -2.24
CA LEU A 280 16.49 10.35 -2.83
C LEU A 280 16.51 10.93 -4.25
N GLY A 281 17.67 11.47 -4.70
CA GLY A 281 17.83 12.01 -6.05
C GLY A 281 18.43 11.01 -7.02
N ILE A 282 17.64 10.07 -7.54
CA ILE A 282 18.10 9.08 -8.51
C ILE A 282 17.92 9.67 -9.91
N LYS A 283 19.02 9.80 -10.67
CA LYS A 283 18.95 10.39 -12.01
C LYS A 283 18.02 9.58 -12.93
N ASN A 284 17.07 10.27 -13.55
CA ASN A 284 16.22 9.71 -14.58
C ASN A 284 16.92 9.72 -15.96
N ARG A 285 16.22 9.30 -17.01
CA ARG A 285 16.75 9.23 -18.39
C ARG A 285 17.23 10.57 -18.96
N PHE A 286 16.81 11.69 -18.36
CA PHE A 286 17.25 13.04 -18.74
C PHE A 286 18.41 13.55 -17.86
N GLY A 287 18.94 12.72 -16.95
CA GLY A 287 19.99 13.11 -16.01
C GLY A 287 19.50 13.97 -14.84
N ILE A 288 18.19 14.13 -14.66
CA ILE A 288 17.58 14.92 -13.61
C ILE A 288 17.44 14.08 -12.34
N PRO A 289 17.92 14.56 -11.16
CA PRO A 289 17.64 13.90 -9.88
C PRO A 289 16.14 13.82 -9.64
N ASP A 290 15.64 12.61 -9.47
CA ASP A 290 14.21 12.32 -9.41
C ASP A 290 13.88 11.38 -8.25
N CYS A 291 12.62 11.34 -7.86
CA CYS A 291 12.13 10.64 -6.68
C CYS A 291 12.18 9.11 -6.86
N PRO A 292 12.51 8.33 -5.82
CA PRO A 292 12.53 6.87 -5.90
C PRO A 292 11.14 6.26 -6.06
N GLU A 293 10.07 6.95 -5.71
CA GLU A 293 8.69 6.48 -5.88
C GLU A 293 8.29 6.29 -7.34
N ARG A 294 9.04 6.87 -8.28
CA ARG A 294 8.79 6.64 -9.72
C ARG A 294 8.87 5.17 -10.14
N VAL A 295 9.34 4.30 -9.28
CA VAL A 295 9.24 2.84 -9.43
C VAL A 295 7.79 2.37 -9.62
N HIS A 296 6.81 3.14 -9.16
CA HIS A 296 5.39 2.86 -9.29
C HIS A 296 4.76 3.39 -10.58
N TRP A 297 5.46 4.26 -11.34
CA TRP A 297 4.92 4.82 -12.59
C TRP A 297 5.92 4.88 -13.75
N GLU A 298 7.17 4.42 -13.56
CA GLU A 298 8.16 4.35 -14.61
C GLU A 298 8.63 2.89 -14.78
N HIS A 299 8.15 2.24 -15.82
CA HIS A 299 8.39 0.82 -16.07
C HIS A 299 9.88 0.46 -16.12
N ASP A 300 10.67 1.20 -16.91
CA ASP A 300 12.10 0.94 -17.09
C ASP A 300 12.88 1.08 -15.79
N PHE A 301 12.55 2.09 -14.98
CA PHE A 301 13.18 2.26 -13.68
C PHE A 301 12.81 1.13 -12.71
N ALA A 302 11.57 0.67 -12.74
CA ALA A 302 11.15 -0.48 -11.94
C ALA A 302 11.96 -1.74 -12.30
N LEU A 303 12.19 -1.99 -13.60
CA LEU A 303 13.06 -3.08 -14.07
C LEU A 303 14.50 -2.92 -13.61
N GLU A 304 15.06 -1.70 -13.65
CA GLU A 304 16.43 -1.41 -13.19
C GLU A 304 16.64 -1.75 -11.70
N VAL A 305 15.63 -1.51 -10.86
CA VAL A 305 15.70 -1.83 -9.42
C VAL A 305 15.29 -3.26 -9.08
N GLY A 306 14.90 -4.05 -10.07
CA GLY A 306 14.60 -5.48 -9.92
C GLY A 306 13.13 -5.81 -9.71
N ALA A 307 12.22 -4.85 -9.87
CA ALA A 307 10.79 -5.10 -9.91
C ALA A 307 10.34 -5.59 -11.32
N PRO A 308 9.16 -6.20 -11.46
CA PRO A 308 8.68 -6.75 -12.74
C PRO A 308 8.15 -5.69 -13.73
N GLY A 309 8.12 -4.44 -13.36
CA GLY A 309 7.56 -3.28 -14.05
C GLY A 309 7.06 -2.28 -13.01
N ALA A 310 6.44 -1.18 -13.43
CA ALA A 310 5.70 -0.30 -12.54
C ALA A 310 4.65 -1.13 -11.78
N TYR A 311 4.45 -0.89 -10.49
CA TYR A 311 3.62 -1.75 -9.64
C TYR A 311 2.90 -0.96 -8.55
N ASP A 312 1.85 -1.56 -7.99
CA ASP A 312 1.03 -1.03 -6.91
C ASP A 312 1.79 -0.77 -5.61
N TYR A 313 1.18 -0.01 -4.72
CA TYR A 313 1.73 0.26 -3.40
C TYR A 313 1.35 -0.80 -2.37
N GLY A 314 2.24 -1.04 -1.40
CA GLY A 314 1.93 -1.92 -0.29
C GLY A 314 0.72 -1.48 0.54
N PRO A 315 0.65 -0.21 0.98
CA PRO A 315 -0.52 0.35 1.67
C PRO A 315 -1.83 0.24 0.87
N GLU A 316 -1.77 0.33 -0.46
CA GLU A 316 -2.92 0.17 -1.35
C GLU A 316 -3.56 -1.22 -1.21
N ARG A 317 -2.74 -2.27 -1.11
CA ARG A 317 -3.24 -3.65 -0.91
C ARG A 317 -3.92 -3.85 0.44
N VAL A 318 -3.37 -3.28 1.50
CA VAL A 318 -4.05 -3.28 2.81
C VAL A 318 -5.40 -2.61 2.70
N SER A 319 -5.46 -1.50 1.95
CA SER A 319 -6.70 -0.76 1.72
C SER A 319 -7.73 -1.59 0.96
N TRP A 320 -7.33 -2.36 -0.05
CA TRP A 320 -8.24 -3.26 -0.77
C TRP A 320 -8.79 -4.38 0.11
N LEU A 321 -7.94 -4.97 0.97
CA LEU A 321 -8.40 -5.99 1.91
C LEU A 321 -9.39 -5.41 2.92
N THR A 322 -9.10 -4.25 3.50
CA THR A 322 -10.03 -3.58 4.43
C THR A 322 -11.30 -3.12 3.74
N HIS A 323 -11.24 -2.68 2.47
CA HIS A 323 -12.40 -2.30 1.65
C HIS A 323 -13.39 -3.47 1.50
N GLN A 324 -12.91 -4.69 1.18
CA GLN A 324 -13.80 -5.86 1.10
C GLN A 324 -14.51 -6.12 2.43
N LEU A 325 -13.81 -5.97 3.56
CA LEU A 325 -14.37 -6.19 4.89
C LEU A 325 -15.42 -5.12 5.25
N THR A 326 -15.14 -3.84 4.93
CA THR A 326 -16.08 -2.74 5.20
C THR A 326 -17.32 -2.82 4.35
N ASN A 327 -17.20 -3.19 3.07
CA ASN A 327 -18.37 -3.44 2.22
C ASN A 327 -19.24 -4.58 2.77
N TRP A 328 -18.61 -5.65 3.29
CA TRP A 328 -19.33 -6.81 3.80
C TRP A 328 -19.99 -6.56 5.17
N MET A 329 -19.33 -5.85 6.08
CA MET A 329 -19.82 -5.69 7.46
C MET A 329 -20.99 -4.71 7.60
N GLY A 330 -21.10 -3.74 6.69
CA GLY A 330 -22.08 -2.65 6.76
C GLY A 330 -21.73 -1.60 7.84
N ASP A 331 -22.56 -0.56 7.94
CA ASP A 331 -22.29 0.62 8.77
C ASP A 331 -22.31 0.34 10.28
N ASP A 332 -23.07 -0.67 10.69
CA ASP A 332 -23.15 -1.09 12.10
C ASP A 332 -21.99 -1.99 12.53
N GLY A 333 -21.26 -2.54 11.57
CA GLY A 333 -20.04 -3.28 11.83
C GLY A 333 -18.87 -2.37 12.21
N PHE A 334 -17.84 -2.95 12.81
CA PHE A 334 -16.59 -2.26 13.11
C PHE A 334 -15.39 -3.18 12.88
N LEU A 335 -14.46 -2.76 12.04
CA LEU A 335 -13.22 -3.49 11.81
C LEU A 335 -12.29 -3.30 13.01
N ARG A 336 -12.06 -4.37 13.77
CA ARG A 336 -11.21 -4.37 14.97
C ARG A 336 -9.76 -4.62 14.67
N LYS A 337 -9.48 -5.57 13.76
CA LYS A 337 -8.13 -5.95 13.39
C LYS A 337 -8.04 -6.25 11.91
N ALA A 338 -6.90 -6.00 11.31
CA ALA A 338 -6.54 -6.53 9.99
C ALA A 338 -5.03 -6.71 9.87
N GLU A 339 -4.61 -7.86 9.38
CA GLU A 339 -3.24 -8.16 9.01
C GLU A 339 -3.14 -8.31 7.49
N CYS A 340 -2.04 -7.84 6.91
CA CYS A 340 -1.70 -8.08 5.51
C CYS A 340 -0.23 -8.45 5.37
N LYS A 341 0.03 -9.54 4.65
CA LYS A 341 1.37 -10.02 4.27
C LYS A 341 1.49 -10.02 2.76
N ILE A 342 2.35 -9.18 2.23
CA ILE A 342 2.63 -9.09 0.79
C ILE A 342 3.53 -10.25 0.38
N ARG A 343 3.19 -10.90 -0.74
CA ARG A 343 3.91 -12.05 -1.30
C ARG A 343 4.59 -11.76 -2.62
N ARG A 344 3.96 -10.94 -3.47
CA ARG A 344 4.43 -10.58 -4.81
C ARG A 344 4.06 -9.13 -5.13
N HIS A 345 4.71 -8.54 -6.14
CA HIS A 345 4.25 -7.30 -6.76
C HIS A 345 3.00 -7.58 -7.62
N ASN A 346 2.14 -6.58 -7.77
CA ASN A 346 1.13 -6.52 -8.83
C ASN A 346 1.60 -5.46 -9.83
N PRO A 347 2.28 -5.84 -10.90
CA PRO A 347 2.71 -4.90 -11.92
C PRO A 347 1.53 -4.36 -12.73
N GLU A 348 1.80 -3.28 -13.45
CA GLU A 348 0.89 -2.78 -14.48
C GLU A 348 0.43 -3.91 -15.41
N GLY A 349 -0.86 -3.95 -15.68
CA GLY A 349 -1.52 -5.02 -16.43
C GLY A 349 -2.01 -6.20 -15.59
N ASP A 350 -1.64 -6.35 -14.32
CA ASP A 350 -2.21 -7.39 -13.48
C ASP A 350 -3.62 -7.01 -12.99
N ALA A 351 -4.51 -8.00 -12.91
CA ALA A 351 -5.76 -7.91 -12.17
C ALA A 351 -5.66 -8.77 -10.89
N VAL A 352 -6.27 -8.32 -9.81
CA VAL A 352 -6.25 -9.01 -8.52
C VAL A 352 -7.66 -9.34 -8.10
N PHE A 353 -7.85 -10.59 -7.65
CA PHE A 353 -9.12 -11.11 -7.12
C PHE A 353 -8.91 -11.47 -5.65
N ILE A 354 -9.75 -10.92 -4.79
CA ILE A 354 -9.71 -11.10 -3.34
C ILE A 354 -10.85 -12.01 -2.94
N ASP A 355 -10.51 -13.23 -2.54
CA ASP A 355 -11.44 -14.18 -1.94
C ASP A 355 -11.33 -14.11 -0.43
N ALA A 356 -12.46 -14.23 0.27
CA ALA A 356 -12.50 -14.20 1.71
C ALA A 356 -13.48 -15.23 2.27
N THR A 357 -13.11 -15.79 3.44
CA THR A 357 -13.91 -16.82 4.12
C THR A 357 -13.93 -16.55 5.61
N VAL A 358 -15.09 -16.68 6.22
CA VAL A 358 -15.24 -16.66 7.68
C VAL A 358 -14.61 -17.92 8.27
N ILE A 359 -13.59 -17.76 9.11
CA ILE A 359 -12.87 -18.88 9.72
C ILE A 359 -13.13 -19.04 11.22
N GLY A 360 -13.83 -18.09 11.84
CA GLY A 360 -14.13 -18.15 13.26
C GLY A 360 -15.14 -17.13 13.73
N LYS A 361 -15.78 -17.44 14.85
CA LYS A 361 -16.68 -16.55 15.59
C LYS A 361 -16.34 -16.64 17.06
N SER A 362 -16.36 -15.51 17.76
CA SER A 362 -16.14 -15.45 19.21
C SER A 362 -16.95 -14.33 19.86
N VAL A 363 -17.11 -14.42 21.16
CA VAL A 363 -17.68 -13.35 21.98
C VAL A 363 -16.64 -12.98 23.04
N GLU A 364 -16.27 -11.70 23.08
CA GLU A 364 -15.29 -11.15 24.03
C GLU A 364 -15.95 -9.99 24.79
N GLY A 365 -16.42 -10.27 26.01
CA GLY A 365 -17.26 -9.33 26.75
C GLY A 365 -18.58 -9.09 26.03
N ASP A 366 -18.84 -7.86 25.64
CA ASP A 366 -20.01 -7.42 24.84
C ASP A 366 -19.77 -7.43 23.33
N ARG A 367 -18.57 -7.86 22.87
CA ARG A 367 -18.18 -7.82 21.48
C ARG A 367 -18.44 -9.16 20.79
N HIS A 368 -19.25 -9.12 19.75
CA HIS A 368 -19.51 -10.26 18.90
C HIS A 368 -18.62 -10.19 17.67
N LEU A 369 -17.60 -11.05 17.62
CA LEU A 369 -16.49 -10.99 16.66
C LEU A 369 -16.60 -12.09 15.59
N VAL A 370 -16.22 -11.73 14.38
CA VAL A 370 -16.07 -12.63 13.23
C VAL A 370 -14.65 -12.52 12.70
N THR A 371 -13.96 -13.64 12.61
CA THR A 371 -12.61 -13.72 12.03
C THR A 371 -12.71 -14.17 10.59
N ILE A 372 -12.08 -13.43 9.69
CA ILE A 372 -12.13 -13.63 8.23
C ILE A 372 -10.70 -13.78 7.72
N GLU A 373 -10.45 -14.80 6.91
CA GLU A 373 -9.22 -14.95 6.14
C GLU A 373 -9.44 -14.46 4.71
N GLN A 374 -8.41 -13.79 4.16
CA GLN A 374 -8.46 -13.23 2.81
C GLN A 374 -7.23 -13.67 2.00
N ILE A 375 -7.43 -13.97 0.74
CA ILE A 375 -6.35 -14.31 -0.19
C ILE A 375 -6.55 -13.51 -1.47
N ALA A 376 -5.57 -12.67 -1.78
CA ALA A 376 -5.51 -11.93 -3.03
C ALA A 376 -4.66 -12.68 -4.05
N ARG A 377 -5.23 -13.02 -5.21
CA ARG A 377 -4.55 -13.69 -6.32
C ARG A 377 -4.62 -12.85 -7.57
N ASN A 378 -3.54 -12.90 -8.37
CA ASN A 378 -3.59 -12.28 -9.70
C ASN A 378 -4.37 -13.16 -10.71
N GLN A 379 -4.52 -12.69 -11.94
CA GLN A 379 -5.23 -13.40 -13.01
C GLN A 379 -4.62 -14.76 -13.38
N ASP A 380 -3.38 -15.04 -12.98
CA ASP A 380 -2.72 -16.33 -13.18
C ASP A 380 -2.86 -17.26 -11.96
N GLY A 381 -3.67 -16.87 -10.96
CA GLY A 381 -3.88 -17.62 -9.72
C GLY A 381 -2.73 -17.52 -8.70
N GLU A 382 -1.73 -16.69 -8.95
CA GLU A 382 -0.60 -16.52 -8.05
C GLU A 382 -0.96 -15.61 -6.87
N THR A 383 -0.67 -16.05 -5.65
CA THR A 383 -0.95 -15.27 -4.44
C THR A 383 -0.06 -14.03 -4.36
N SER A 384 -0.67 -12.86 -4.39
CA SER A 384 0.01 -11.56 -4.25
C SER A 384 0.00 -11.02 -2.82
N ALA A 385 -1.08 -11.30 -2.06
CA ALA A 385 -1.17 -10.98 -0.64
C ALA A 385 -2.04 -11.99 0.11
N ILE A 386 -1.79 -12.12 1.40
CA ILE A 386 -2.63 -12.87 2.34
C ILE A 386 -3.03 -11.89 3.43
N GLY A 387 -4.30 -11.90 3.80
CA GLY A 387 -4.84 -11.07 4.86
C GLY A 387 -5.72 -11.83 5.83
N SER A 388 -5.97 -11.19 6.95
CA SER A 388 -7.02 -11.59 7.88
C SER A 388 -7.65 -10.34 8.50
N GLY A 389 -8.92 -10.43 8.87
CA GLY A 389 -9.62 -9.37 9.57
C GLY A 389 -10.45 -9.90 10.72
N VAL A 390 -10.63 -9.09 11.75
CA VAL A 390 -11.58 -9.33 12.84
C VAL A 390 -12.60 -8.21 12.82
N VAL A 391 -13.83 -8.55 12.53
CA VAL A 391 -14.95 -7.63 12.43
C VAL A 391 -15.88 -7.83 13.64
N GLN A 392 -16.21 -6.75 14.31
CA GLN A 392 -17.29 -6.74 15.31
C GLN A 392 -18.61 -6.46 14.58
N LEU A 393 -19.61 -7.29 14.82
CA LEU A 393 -20.95 -7.13 14.28
C LEU A 393 -21.96 -6.86 15.39
N PRO A 394 -23.09 -6.18 15.09
CA PRO A 394 -24.20 -6.08 16.01
C PRO A 394 -24.77 -7.47 16.32
N SER A 395 -25.34 -7.63 17.51
CA SER A 395 -26.07 -8.83 17.94
C SER A 395 -27.52 -8.48 18.24
N ARG A 396 -28.40 -9.45 18.11
CA ARG A 396 -29.82 -9.31 18.47
C ARG A 396 -30.08 -9.50 19.96
N GLY A 397 -29.09 -9.85 20.76
CA GLY A 397 -29.17 -10.10 22.20
C GLY A 397 -28.84 -11.51 22.56
#